data_5ec6fdaae20fb3912b622f0a792b6bc7
#
_entry.id   5ec6fdaae20fb3912b622f0a792b6bc7
#
_cell.length_a   1.000
_cell.length_b   1.000
_cell.length_c   1.000
_cell.angle_alpha   90.00
_cell.angle_beta   90.00
_cell.angle_gamma   90.00
#
_symmetry.space_group_name_H-M   'P 1'
#
loop_
_entity.id
_entity.type
_entity.pdbx_description
1 polymer ?
#
loop_
_entity_poly.entity_id
_entity_poly.type
_entity_poly.pdbx_seq_one_letter_code
_entity_poly.pdbx_strand_id
1 'polypeptide(L)'
;MLSAHITSFLNLIRAQLEETSRGVFSMHHFHNVQCGIENIMCLLEYNNDVVEKADQLSRRASSYITSHDLISSKMSDGDISEDADRLRAAHEALAGFCFAVEHSKPNSRVGTLGLA
;
A
#
# COMPACT_ATOMS: atom_id res chain seq x y z
N MET A 1 11.15 14.82 -5.91
CA MET A 1 11.95 13.64 -5.53
C MET A 1 11.46 13.13 -4.17
N LEU A 2 11.19 11.85 -4.05
CA LEU A 2 10.74 11.24 -2.80
C LEU A 2 11.90 11.08 -1.83
N SER A 3 11.62 11.27 -0.53
CA SER A 3 12.61 11.00 0.49
C SER A 3 12.89 9.50 0.57
N ALA A 4 14.05 9.14 1.12
CA ALA A 4 14.41 7.74 1.32
C ALA A 4 13.41 7.01 2.22
N HIS A 5 12.88 7.70 3.23
CA HIS A 5 11.88 7.12 4.15
C HIS A 5 10.58 6.80 3.42
N ILE A 6 10.08 7.72 2.60
CA ILE A 6 8.86 7.49 1.83
C ILE A 6 9.05 6.33 0.85
N THR A 7 10.17 6.31 0.14
CA THR A 7 10.49 5.22 -0.80
C THR A 7 10.54 3.88 -0.07
N SER A 8 11.13 3.85 1.12
CA SER A 8 11.21 2.64 1.94
C SER A 8 9.81 2.12 2.32
N PHE A 9 8.91 3.00 2.73
CA PHE A 9 7.54 2.61 3.07
C PHE A 9 6.75 2.14 1.84
N LEU A 10 6.95 2.79 0.69
CA LEU A 10 6.32 2.33 -0.56
C LEU A 10 6.79 0.94 -0.96
N ASN A 11 8.09 0.67 -0.81
CA ASN A 11 8.64 -0.65 -1.07
C ASN A 11 8.12 -1.69 -0.09
N LEU A 12 7.94 -1.31 1.18
CA LEU A 12 7.34 -2.20 2.18
C LEU A 12 5.91 -2.61 1.76
N ILE A 13 5.10 -1.65 1.35
CA ILE A 13 3.73 -1.93 0.90
C ILE A 13 3.74 -2.89 -0.28
N ARG A 14 4.60 -2.63 -1.27
CA ARG A 14 4.73 -3.48 -2.45
C ARG A 14 5.14 -4.90 -2.06
N ALA A 15 6.09 -5.03 -1.14
CA ALA A 15 6.58 -6.32 -0.68
C ALA A 15 5.49 -7.14 -0.01
N GLN A 16 4.59 -6.51 0.76
CA GLN A 16 3.48 -7.23 1.39
C GLN A 16 2.54 -7.85 0.35
N LEU A 17 2.23 -7.10 -0.71
CA LEU A 17 1.39 -7.62 -1.79
C LEU A 17 2.08 -8.77 -2.54
N GLU A 18 3.37 -8.63 -2.81
CA GLU A 18 4.14 -9.67 -3.50
C GLU A 18 4.27 -10.94 -2.67
N GLU A 19 4.52 -10.82 -1.37
CA GLU A 19 4.61 -11.98 -0.49
C GLU A 19 3.28 -12.71 -0.40
N THR A 20 2.17 -11.97 -0.35
CA THR A 20 0.83 -12.58 -0.39
C THR A 20 0.64 -13.36 -1.68
N SER A 21 1.06 -12.81 -2.82
CA SER A 21 0.91 -13.47 -4.13
C SER A 21 1.75 -14.74 -4.24
N ARG A 22 2.85 -14.84 -3.51
CA ARG A 22 3.70 -16.04 -3.48
C ARG A 22 3.17 -17.13 -2.54
N GLY A 23 2.06 -16.87 -1.88
CA GLY A 23 1.48 -17.81 -0.94
C GLY A 23 2.11 -17.78 0.45
N VAL A 24 2.92 -16.77 0.73
CA VAL A 24 3.46 -16.57 2.08
C VAL A 24 2.37 -16.01 2.96
N PHE A 25 1.79 -16.84 3.80
CA PHE A 25 0.71 -16.41 4.68
C PHE A 25 1.25 -15.63 5.87
N SER A 26 0.63 -14.48 6.14
CA SER A 26 0.90 -13.70 7.35
C SER A 26 -0.30 -12.82 7.67
N MET A 27 -0.79 -12.92 8.88
CA MET A 27 -1.85 -12.04 9.39
C MET A 27 -1.40 -10.58 9.43
N HIS A 28 -0.09 -10.32 9.39
CA HIS A 28 0.45 -8.97 9.49
C HIS A 28 0.59 -8.25 8.16
N HIS A 29 0.34 -8.91 7.02
CA HIS A 29 0.50 -8.28 5.71
C HIS A 29 -0.34 -7.01 5.59
N PHE A 30 -1.64 -7.09 5.92
CA PHE A 30 -2.50 -5.92 5.86
C PHE A 30 -2.11 -4.87 6.88
N HIS A 31 -1.76 -5.29 8.10
CA HIS A 31 -1.30 -4.36 9.12
C HIS A 31 -0.07 -3.59 8.65
N ASN A 32 0.89 -4.27 8.03
CA ASN A 32 2.09 -3.64 7.51
C ASN A 32 1.78 -2.64 6.38
N VAL A 33 0.82 -2.96 5.52
CA VAL A 33 0.36 -2.03 4.49
C VAL A 33 -0.20 -0.76 5.15
N GLN A 34 -1.08 -0.91 6.14
CA GLN A 34 -1.67 0.22 6.83
C GLN A 34 -0.61 1.08 7.53
N CYS A 35 0.33 0.44 8.22
CA CYS A 35 1.42 1.17 8.88
C CYS A 35 2.28 1.95 7.87
N GLY A 36 2.57 1.35 6.72
CA GLY A 36 3.31 2.03 5.66
C GLY A 36 2.58 3.27 5.15
N ILE A 37 1.28 3.15 4.89
CA ILE A 37 0.45 4.25 4.43
C ILE A 37 0.43 5.37 5.47
N GLU A 38 0.16 5.04 6.73
CA GLU A 38 0.08 6.03 7.81
C GLU A 38 1.41 6.76 8.01
N ASN A 39 2.52 6.04 7.96
CA ASN A 39 3.84 6.65 8.09
C ASN A 39 4.14 7.62 6.95
N ILE A 40 3.78 7.26 5.73
CA ILE A 40 3.95 8.16 4.59
C ILE A 40 3.11 9.42 4.77
N MET A 41 1.85 9.26 5.17
CA MET A 41 0.95 10.40 5.35
C MET A 41 1.44 11.35 6.44
N CYS A 42 2.08 10.82 7.50
CA CYS A 42 2.66 11.65 8.56
C CYS A 42 3.84 12.50 8.06
N LEU A 43 4.51 12.07 7.00
CA LEU A 43 5.66 12.78 6.43
C LEU A 43 5.26 13.86 5.41
N LEU A 44 3.98 13.96 5.08
CA LEU A 44 3.49 14.88 4.06
C LEU A 44 2.53 15.91 4.65
N GLU A 45 2.42 17.08 3.98
CA GLU A 45 1.37 18.03 4.29
C GLU A 45 0.02 17.41 3.92
N TYR A 46 -1.03 17.84 4.63
CA TYR A 46 -2.38 17.36 4.34
C TYR A 46 -2.74 17.66 2.88
N ASN A 47 -3.25 16.65 2.20
CA ASN A 47 -3.63 16.74 0.79
C ASN A 47 -4.77 15.75 0.56
N ASN A 48 -5.93 16.27 0.13
CA ASN A 48 -7.11 15.45 -0.13
C ASN A 48 -6.84 14.35 -1.15
N ASP A 49 -6.04 14.64 -2.17
CA ASP A 49 -5.73 13.65 -3.20
C ASP A 49 -4.95 12.46 -2.63
N VAL A 50 -3.97 12.75 -1.78
CA VAL A 50 -3.20 11.70 -1.09
C VAL A 50 -4.10 10.89 -0.17
N VAL A 51 -4.98 11.54 0.59
CA VAL A 51 -5.93 10.87 1.49
C VAL A 51 -6.84 9.94 0.71
N GLU A 52 -7.38 10.42 -0.40
CA GLU A 52 -8.26 9.61 -1.25
C GLU A 52 -7.53 8.41 -1.85
N LYS A 53 -6.31 8.61 -2.35
CA LYS A 53 -5.51 7.53 -2.92
C LYS A 53 -5.07 6.54 -1.84
N ALA A 54 -4.76 7.01 -0.64
CA ALA A 54 -4.43 6.15 0.49
C ALA A 54 -5.62 5.26 0.86
N ASP A 55 -6.83 5.82 0.88
CA ASP A 55 -8.04 5.07 1.17
C ASP A 55 -8.29 3.99 0.11
N GLN A 56 -8.15 4.33 -1.17
CA GLN A 56 -8.28 3.36 -2.26
C GLN A 56 -7.27 2.24 -2.13
N LEU A 57 -6.01 2.55 -1.85
CA LEU A 57 -4.97 1.55 -1.67
C LEU A 57 -5.29 0.64 -0.50
N SER A 58 -5.71 1.19 0.62
CA SER A 58 -6.07 0.43 1.82
C SER A 58 -7.21 -0.56 1.51
N ARG A 59 -8.25 -0.11 0.84
CA ARG A 59 -9.39 -0.95 0.48
C ARG A 59 -9.01 -2.06 -0.48
N ARG A 60 -8.23 -1.74 -1.51
CA ARG A 60 -7.82 -2.71 -2.53
C ARG A 60 -6.87 -3.75 -1.94
N ALA A 61 -5.91 -3.31 -1.13
CA ALA A 61 -4.99 -4.22 -0.45
C ALA A 61 -5.73 -5.14 0.50
N SER A 62 -6.66 -4.61 1.30
CA SER A 62 -7.47 -5.41 2.21
C SER A 62 -8.30 -6.45 1.46
N SER A 63 -8.95 -6.03 0.38
CA SER A 63 -9.76 -6.93 -0.44
C SER A 63 -8.92 -8.09 -1.00
N TYR A 64 -7.73 -7.76 -1.53
CA TYR A 64 -6.85 -8.78 -2.09
C TYR A 64 -6.31 -9.73 -1.03
N ILE A 65 -5.74 -9.19 0.06
CA ILE A 65 -5.10 -10.01 1.09
C ILE A 65 -6.11 -10.93 1.77
N THR A 66 -7.28 -10.38 2.13
CA THR A 66 -8.33 -11.15 2.80
C THR A 66 -8.89 -12.24 1.88
N SER A 67 -9.18 -11.90 0.62
CA SER A 67 -9.73 -12.87 -0.33
C SER A 67 -8.72 -13.95 -0.70
N HIS A 68 -7.47 -13.59 -0.89
CA HIS A 68 -6.42 -14.55 -1.20
C HIS A 68 -6.25 -15.57 -0.08
N ASP A 69 -6.29 -15.11 1.16
CA ASP A 69 -6.18 -15.98 2.32
C ASP A 69 -7.36 -16.96 2.40
N LEU A 70 -8.59 -16.49 2.16
CA LEU A 70 -9.78 -17.33 2.24
C LEU A 70 -9.85 -18.39 1.14
N ILE A 71 -9.36 -18.11 -0.06
CA ILE A 71 -9.49 -18.98 -1.21
C ILE A 71 -8.24 -19.81 -1.52
N SER A 72 -7.13 -19.53 -0.85
CA SER A 72 -5.83 -20.16 -1.16
C SER A 72 -5.85 -21.68 -1.08
N SER A 73 -6.69 -22.26 -0.21
CA SER A 73 -6.77 -23.72 -0.03
C SER A 73 -7.76 -24.40 -0.98
N LYS A 74 -8.61 -23.66 -1.68
CA LYS A 74 -9.66 -24.19 -2.54
C LYS A 74 -9.78 -23.44 -3.87
N MET A 75 -8.66 -22.99 -4.39
CA MET A 75 -8.67 -22.15 -5.58
C MET A 75 -9.07 -22.92 -6.83
N SER A 76 -10.13 -22.46 -7.50
CA SER A 76 -10.51 -22.91 -8.82
C SER A 76 -9.93 -21.94 -9.87
N ASP A 77 -10.03 -22.29 -11.16
CA ASP A 77 -9.56 -21.41 -12.23
C ASP A 77 -10.22 -20.03 -12.20
N GLY A 78 -11.53 -19.99 -11.90
CA GLY A 78 -12.24 -18.73 -11.75
C GLY A 78 -11.73 -17.92 -10.56
N ASP A 79 -11.46 -18.57 -9.43
CA ASP A 79 -10.94 -17.91 -8.23
C ASP A 79 -9.55 -17.34 -8.48
N ILE A 80 -8.71 -18.06 -9.22
CA ILE A 80 -7.37 -17.60 -9.58
C ILE A 80 -7.45 -16.33 -10.43
N SER A 81 -8.38 -16.29 -11.40
CA SER A 81 -8.58 -15.14 -12.26
C SER A 81 -9.05 -13.91 -11.47
N GLU A 82 -10.01 -14.10 -10.56
CA GLU A 82 -10.50 -13.01 -9.70
C GLU A 82 -9.43 -12.51 -8.76
N ASP A 83 -8.64 -13.43 -8.21
CA ASP A 83 -7.53 -13.08 -7.31
C ASP A 83 -6.48 -12.25 -8.05
N ALA A 84 -6.13 -12.63 -9.28
CA ALA A 84 -5.20 -11.87 -10.11
C ALA A 84 -5.73 -10.48 -10.42
N ASP A 85 -7.05 -10.33 -10.65
CA ASP A 85 -7.67 -9.04 -10.88
C ASP A 85 -7.61 -8.16 -9.63
N ARG A 86 -7.84 -8.73 -8.44
CA ARG A 86 -7.72 -8.00 -7.18
C ARG A 86 -6.29 -7.55 -6.93
N LEU A 87 -5.32 -8.39 -7.23
CA LEU A 87 -3.90 -8.03 -7.09
C LEU A 87 -3.55 -6.88 -8.03
N ARG A 88 -4.00 -6.96 -9.28
CA ARG A 88 -3.79 -5.89 -10.25
C ARG A 88 -4.40 -4.58 -9.77
N ALA A 89 -5.63 -4.63 -9.25
CA ALA A 89 -6.29 -3.45 -8.71
C ALA A 89 -5.52 -2.85 -7.54
N ALA A 90 -4.96 -3.69 -6.67
CA ALA A 90 -4.13 -3.22 -5.56
C ALA A 90 -2.85 -2.53 -6.06
N HIS A 91 -2.19 -3.10 -7.07
CA HIS A 91 -1.00 -2.49 -7.66
C HIS A 91 -1.33 -1.17 -8.38
N GLU A 92 -2.46 -1.09 -9.04
CA GLU A 92 -2.91 0.16 -9.67
C GLU A 92 -3.18 1.23 -8.60
N ALA A 93 -3.80 0.85 -7.51
CA ALA A 93 -4.04 1.78 -6.40
C ALA A 93 -2.72 2.23 -5.78
N LEU A 94 -1.74 1.34 -5.65
CA LEU A 94 -0.41 1.70 -5.16
C LEU A 94 0.27 2.69 -6.12
N ALA A 95 0.19 2.47 -7.41
CA ALA A 95 0.75 3.39 -8.40
C ALA A 95 0.10 4.78 -8.31
N GLY A 96 -1.23 4.82 -8.15
CA GLY A 96 -1.95 6.08 -7.95
C GLY A 96 -1.52 6.80 -6.68
N PHE A 97 -1.34 6.06 -5.60
CA PHE A 97 -0.85 6.60 -4.33
C PHE A 97 0.57 7.16 -4.49
N CYS A 98 1.46 6.42 -5.14
CA CYS A 98 2.83 6.87 -5.42
C CYS A 98 2.82 8.18 -6.20
N PHE A 99 1.99 8.28 -7.24
CA PHE A 99 1.87 9.49 -8.04
C PHE A 99 1.42 10.68 -7.18
N ALA A 100 0.40 10.48 -6.36
CA ALA A 100 -0.10 11.54 -5.48
C ALA A 100 0.97 11.97 -4.47
N VAL A 101 1.71 11.02 -3.91
CA VAL A 101 2.80 11.30 -2.97
C VAL A 101 3.90 12.11 -3.63
N GLU A 102 4.29 11.75 -4.86
CA GLU A 102 5.32 12.48 -5.60
C GLU A 102 4.95 13.95 -5.85
N HIS A 103 3.66 14.25 -5.96
CA HIS A 103 3.16 15.59 -6.20
C HIS A 103 2.76 16.32 -4.92
N SER A 104 3.04 15.74 -3.77
CA SER A 104 2.74 16.32 -2.48
C SER A 104 3.96 16.99 -1.87
N LYS A 105 3.72 17.91 -0.95
CA LYS A 105 4.79 18.62 -0.26
C LYS A 105 5.15 17.89 1.04
N PRO A 106 6.44 17.85 1.41
CA PRO A 106 6.83 17.32 2.70
C PRO A 106 6.22 18.13 3.83
N ASN A 107 5.93 17.46 4.94
CA ASN A 107 5.46 18.13 6.15
C ASN A 107 6.61 18.97 6.70
N SER A 108 6.37 20.29 6.85
CA SER A 108 7.39 21.23 7.31
C SER A 108 7.88 20.92 8.73
N ARG A 109 7.02 20.37 9.58
CA ARG A 109 7.42 19.96 10.94
C ARG A 109 8.44 18.83 10.89
N VAL A 110 8.22 17.87 10.01
CA VAL A 110 9.16 16.75 9.84
C VAL A 110 10.49 17.26 9.33
N GLY A 111 10.46 18.18 8.35
CA GLY A 111 11.68 18.80 7.84
C GLY A 111 12.45 19.54 8.93
N THR A 112 11.75 20.30 9.77
CA THR A 112 12.37 21.03 10.87
C THR A 112 12.96 20.09 11.90
N LEU A 113 12.22 19.05 12.28
CA LEU A 113 12.71 18.06 13.23
C LEU A 113 13.87 17.25 12.67
N GLY A 114 13.88 17.02 11.38
CA GLY A 114 14.98 16.32 10.71
C GLY A 114 16.28 17.11 10.71
N LEU A 115 16.21 18.42 10.86
CA LEU A 115 17.37 19.29 10.93
C LEU A 115 17.90 19.47 12.36
N ALA A 116 17.08 19.14 13.31
CA ALA A 116 17.46 19.19 14.70
C ALA A 116 18.14 17.89 15.11
#